data_9ce11cf414f7cb99091404cafc6f8b07
#
_entry.id   9ce11cf414f7cb99091404cafc6f8b07
#
_cell.length_a   1.000
_cell.length_b   1.000
_cell.length_c   1.000
_cell.angle_alpha   90.00
_cell.angle_beta   90.00
_cell.angle_gamma   90.00
#
_symmetry.space_group_name_H-M   'P 1'
#
loop_
_entity.id
_entity.type
_entity.pdbx_description
1 polymer ?
#
loop_
_entity_poly.entity_id
_entity_poly.type
_entity_poly.pdbx_seq_one_letter_code
_entity_poly.pdbx_strand_id
1 'polypeptide(L)'
;MNNADTLDARLSADGLAWAQRLVRFNTVSHESNLGVIECIADHLRTLGVVPRITWDDERRKANLFATLGEGRPDGLILSGHTDTVPWDGQAWSMDPLSGEVRDGRLYARGSADMKGFIGLATSQARDFLEADLPFAVHLAFSYDEEVG
;
A
#
# COMPACT_ATOMS: atom_id res chain seq x y z
N MET A 1 4.99 -3.56 -30.78
CA MET A 1 4.67 -3.69 -29.34
C MET A 1 3.23 -3.21 -29.17
N ASN A 2 2.35 -4.04 -28.64
CA ASN A 2 0.92 -3.76 -28.54
C ASN A 2 0.69 -2.76 -27.35
N ASN A 3 -0.31 -1.88 -27.44
CA ASN A 3 -0.63 -0.93 -26.36
C ASN A 3 -0.88 -1.62 -25.01
N ALA A 4 -1.43 -2.84 -25.03
CA ALA A 4 -1.63 -3.66 -23.82
C ALA A 4 -0.29 -4.06 -23.17
N ASP A 5 0.68 -4.53 -23.96
CA ASP A 5 2.00 -4.97 -23.43
C ASP A 5 2.76 -3.81 -22.76
N THR A 6 2.61 -2.58 -23.28
CA THR A 6 3.21 -1.38 -22.70
C THR A 6 2.51 -0.93 -21.42
N LEU A 7 1.19 -1.06 -21.35
CA LEU A 7 0.41 -0.76 -20.16
C LEU A 7 0.76 -1.74 -19.03
N ASP A 8 0.73 -3.04 -19.28
CA ASP A 8 1.07 -4.08 -18.31
C ASP A 8 2.48 -3.91 -17.75
N ALA A 9 3.46 -3.57 -18.59
CA ALA A 9 4.82 -3.31 -18.15
C ALA A 9 4.92 -2.07 -17.24
N ARG A 10 4.17 -0.99 -17.55
CA ARG A 10 4.11 0.22 -16.72
C ARG A 10 3.46 -0.08 -15.36
N LEU A 11 2.30 -0.71 -15.36
CA LEU A 11 1.57 -1.07 -14.13
C LEU A 11 2.43 -1.96 -13.22
N SER A 12 3.14 -2.91 -13.79
CA SER A 12 4.05 -3.78 -13.04
C SER A 12 5.25 -3.00 -12.46
N ALA A 13 5.83 -2.07 -13.22
CA ALA A 13 6.96 -1.25 -12.77
C ALA A 13 6.56 -0.28 -11.65
N ASP A 14 5.43 0.42 -11.80
CA ASP A 14 4.91 1.35 -10.79
C ASP A 14 4.51 0.61 -9.52
N GLY A 15 3.83 -0.55 -9.66
CA GLY A 15 3.47 -1.40 -8.54
C GLY A 15 4.68 -1.90 -7.75
N LEU A 16 5.74 -2.35 -8.46
CA LEU A 16 6.98 -2.78 -7.82
C LEU A 16 7.67 -1.62 -7.09
N ALA A 17 7.74 -0.44 -7.71
CA ALA A 17 8.36 0.74 -7.10
C ALA A 17 7.62 1.15 -5.82
N TRP A 18 6.28 1.10 -5.82
CA TRP A 18 5.47 1.36 -4.64
C TRP A 18 5.68 0.29 -3.56
N ALA A 19 5.65 -0.99 -3.92
CA ALA A 19 5.92 -2.08 -2.98
C ALA A 19 7.29 -1.93 -2.32
N GLN A 20 8.35 -1.66 -3.13
CA GLN A 20 9.70 -1.40 -2.62
C GLN A 20 9.75 -0.20 -1.66
N ARG A 21 9.01 0.86 -1.96
CA ARG A 21 8.95 2.06 -1.11
C ARG A 21 8.30 1.75 0.23
N LEU A 22 7.17 1.03 0.23
CA LEU A 22 6.40 0.78 1.44
C LEU A 22 7.06 -0.24 2.36
N VAL A 23 7.72 -1.27 1.83
CA VAL A 23 8.40 -2.28 2.68
C VAL A 23 9.58 -1.72 3.46
N ARG A 24 10.13 -0.57 3.05
CA ARG A 24 11.24 0.09 3.76
C ARG A 24 10.82 0.79 5.05
N PHE A 25 9.53 1.02 5.25
CA PHE A 25 9.05 1.51 6.54
C PHE A 25 9.03 0.38 7.56
N ASN A 26 9.68 0.58 8.71
CA ASN A 26 9.50 -0.31 9.85
C ASN A 26 8.10 -0.07 10.44
N THR A 27 7.24 -1.04 10.26
CA THR A 27 5.86 -1.03 10.77
C THR A 27 5.54 -2.33 11.51
N VAL A 28 6.53 -2.89 12.21
CA VAL A 28 6.24 -3.98 13.16
C VAL A 28 5.15 -3.50 14.12
N SER A 29 4.18 -4.36 14.45
CA SER A 29 2.92 -3.93 15.08
C SER A 29 3.08 -3.10 16.36
N HIS A 30 4.20 -3.22 17.09
CA HIS A 30 4.47 -2.35 18.25
C HIS A 30 5.07 -0.97 17.87
N GLU A 31 5.43 -0.76 16.61
CA GLU A 31 5.94 0.51 16.09
C GLU A 31 4.83 1.35 15.45
N SER A 32 5.18 2.60 15.13
CA SER A 32 4.26 3.52 14.44
C SER A 32 4.14 3.18 12.95
N ASN A 33 2.92 3.23 12.41
CA ASN A 33 2.69 3.12 10.97
C ASN A 33 2.51 4.47 10.26
N LEU A 34 2.69 5.60 10.98
CA LEU A 34 2.36 6.93 10.43
C LEU A 34 3.16 7.25 9.17
N GLY A 35 4.44 6.85 9.10
CA GLY A 35 5.25 7.11 7.91
C GLY A 35 4.69 6.48 6.64
N VAL A 36 4.19 5.25 6.71
CA VAL A 36 3.57 4.58 5.56
C VAL A 36 2.21 5.21 5.23
N ILE A 37 1.41 5.55 6.23
CA ILE A 37 0.11 6.22 6.04
C ILE A 37 0.28 7.60 5.40
N GLU A 38 1.21 8.42 5.88
CA GLU A 38 1.51 9.74 5.32
C GLU A 38 2.02 9.63 3.87
N CYS A 39 2.92 8.68 3.61
CA CYS A 39 3.43 8.43 2.26
C CYS A 39 2.30 8.14 1.26
N ILE A 40 1.33 7.30 1.64
CA ILE A 40 0.17 6.96 0.79
C ILE A 40 -0.78 8.16 0.68
N ALA A 41 -1.09 8.82 1.81
CA ALA A 41 -1.99 9.96 1.86
C ALA A 41 -1.51 11.12 0.99
N ASP A 42 -0.22 11.42 1.03
CA ASP A 42 0.38 12.48 0.21
C ASP A 42 0.28 12.15 -1.28
N HIS A 43 0.53 10.92 -1.68
CA HIS A 43 0.31 10.51 -3.06
C HIS A 43 -1.14 10.71 -3.50
N LEU A 44 -2.11 10.24 -2.70
CA LEU A 44 -3.53 10.39 -3.01
C LEU A 44 -3.93 11.86 -3.13
N ARG A 45 -3.40 12.74 -2.27
CA ARG A 45 -3.62 14.20 -2.36
C ARG A 45 -3.10 14.78 -3.67
N THR A 46 -1.96 14.30 -4.20
CA THR A 46 -1.47 14.73 -5.52
C THR A 46 -2.43 14.38 -6.67
N LEU A 47 -3.27 13.37 -6.45
CA LEU A 47 -4.32 12.95 -7.39
C LEU A 47 -5.67 13.64 -7.16
N GLY A 48 -5.73 14.60 -6.21
CA GLY A 48 -6.97 15.29 -5.83
C GLY A 48 -7.88 14.50 -4.90
N VAL A 49 -7.41 13.36 -4.36
CA VAL A 49 -8.16 12.53 -3.41
C VAL A 49 -7.75 12.91 -1.99
N VAL A 50 -8.74 13.21 -1.13
CA VAL A 50 -8.50 13.53 0.27
C VAL A 50 -8.85 12.31 1.12
N PRO A 51 -7.86 11.54 1.61
CA PRO A 51 -8.13 10.37 2.44
C PRO A 51 -8.64 10.79 3.82
N ARG A 52 -9.54 10.00 4.37
CA ARG A 52 -9.94 10.08 5.78
C ARG A 52 -8.95 9.27 6.61
N ILE A 53 -8.36 9.92 7.60
CA ILE A 53 -7.43 9.31 8.56
C ILE A 53 -8.12 9.19 9.90
N THR A 54 -8.07 8.00 10.50
CA THR A 54 -8.51 7.74 11.88
C THR A 54 -7.33 7.26 12.70
N TRP A 55 -7.15 7.84 13.86
CA TRP A 55 -5.98 7.66 14.72
C TRP A 55 -6.31 6.76 15.90
N ASP A 56 -5.29 6.08 16.42
CA ASP A 56 -5.35 5.52 17.76
C ASP A 56 -5.37 6.64 18.82
N ASP A 57 -5.66 6.27 20.08
CA ASP A 57 -5.78 7.23 21.19
C ASP A 57 -4.48 7.98 21.46
N GLU A 58 -3.33 7.35 21.23
CA GLU A 58 -2.00 7.93 21.44
C GLU A 58 -1.48 8.71 20.22
N ARG A 59 -2.20 8.70 19.11
CA ARG A 59 -1.80 9.26 17.82
C ARG A 59 -0.46 8.73 17.29
N ARG A 60 -0.17 7.48 17.59
CA ARG A 60 1.02 6.77 17.10
C ARG A 60 0.74 5.90 15.90
N LYS A 61 -0.53 5.55 15.70
CA LYS A 61 -0.98 4.72 14.59
C LYS A 61 -2.21 5.33 13.93
N ALA A 62 -2.41 5.02 12.66
CA ALA A 62 -3.58 5.49 11.93
C ALA A 62 -4.06 4.48 10.89
N ASN A 63 -5.37 4.50 10.66
CA ASN A 63 -6.00 3.90 9.49
C ASN A 63 -6.20 4.96 8.41
N LEU A 64 -6.20 4.51 7.17
CA LEU A 64 -6.49 5.33 6.01
C LEU A 64 -7.68 4.76 5.26
N PHE A 65 -8.64 5.62 4.93
CA PHE A 65 -9.73 5.29 4.01
C PHE A 65 -9.81 6.35 2.91
N ALA A 66 -9.80 5.93 1.66
CA ALA A 66 -9.92 6.83 0.52
C ALA A 66 -10.92 6.28 -0.49
N THR A 67 -11.67 7.17 -1.16
CA THR A 67 -12.63 6.82 -2.21
C THR A 67 -12.15 7.38 -3.54
N LEU A 68 -12.01 6.51 -4.52
CA LEU A 68 -11.71 6.84 -5.91
C LEU A 68 -13.01 6.72 -6.71
N GLY A 69 -13.46 7.81 -7.34
CA GLY A 69 -14.73 7.85 -8.06
C GLY A 69 -15.93 8.15 -7.15
N GLU A 70 -15.87 9.26 -6.40
CA GLU A 70 -16.96 9.72 -5.52
C GLU A 70 -18.30 9.88 -6.26
N GLY A 71 -19.40 9.65 -5.52
CA GLY A 71 -20.78 9.80 -6.03
C GLY A 71 -21.32 8.59 -6.78
N ARG A 72 -20.56 7.50 -6.88
CA ARG A 72 -21.03 6.24 -7.46
C ARG A 72 -21.76 5.38 -6.42
N PRO A 73 -22.84 4.69 -6.80
CA PRO A 73 -23.75 4.02 -5.83
C PRO A 73 -23.14 2.78 -5.18
N ASP A 74 -22.23 2.09 -5.88
CA ASP A 74 -21.61 0.84 -5.45
C ASP A 74 -20.09 1.01 -5.36
N GLY A 75 -19.41 0.10 -4.68
CA GLY A 75 -17.96 0.17 -4.54
C GLY A 75 -17.29 -1.19 -4.32
N LEU A 76 -16.04 -1.25 -4.72
CA LEU A 76 -15.09 -2.32 -4.40
C LEU A 76 -14.11 -1.79 -3.35
N ILE A 77 -13.89 -2.54 -2.27
CA ILE A 77 -12.91 -2.18 -1.24
C ILE A 77 -11.65 -3.01 -1.43
N LEU A 78 -10.52 -2.35 -1.63
CA LEU A 78 -9.20 -2.93 -1.55
C LEU A 78 -8.69 -2.71 -0.12
N SER A 79 -8.79 -3.76 0.71
CA SER A 79 -8.45 -3.72 2.12
C SER A 79 -7.11 -4.38 2.40
N GLY A 80 -6.30 -3.78 3.27
CA GLY A 80 -5.03 -4.34 3.70
C GLY A 80 -4.54 -3.75 5.01
N HIS A 81 -3.61 -4.45 5.69
CA HIS A 81 -2.97 -3.97 6.90
C HIS A 81 -1.54 -3.47 6.61
N THR A 82 -1.13 -2.44 7.33
CA THR A 82 0.17 -1.79 7.16
C THR A 82 1.25 -2.33 8.08
N ASP A 83 0.84 -2.97 9.16
CA ASP A 83 1.77 -3.56 10.12
C ASP A 83 2.34 -4.90 9.65
N THR A 84 3.35 -5.35 10.32
CA THR A 84 4.05 -6.60 10.04
C THR A 84 4.47 -7.28 11.33
N VAL A 85 4.57 -8.62 11.31
CA VAL A 85 5.21 -9.36 12.39
C VAL A 85 6.70 -8.98 12.51
N PRO A 86 7.30 -9.09 13.72
CA PRO A 86 8.72 -8.86 13.92
C PRO A 86 9.57 -9.89 13.17
N TRP A 87 10.83 -9.55 12.96
CA TRP A 87 11.83 -10.44 12.35
C TRP A 87 12.97 -10.80 13.27
N ASP A 88 12.89 -10.38 14.54
CA ASP A 88 13.91 -10.67 15.55
C ASP A 88 14.06 -12.16 15.75
N GLY A 89 15.30 -12.62 15.86
CA GLY A 89 15.61 -14.05 16.03
C GLY A 89 15.44 -14.91 14.77
N GLN A 90 15.06 -14.32 13.64
CA GLN A 90 14.96 -15.04 12.37
C GLN A 90 16.27 -14.90 11.58
N ALA A 91 16.67 -15.99 10.88
CA ALA A 91 17.85 -15.98 10.03
C ALA A 91 17.54 -15.36 8.66
N TRP A 92 17.62 -14.03 8.57
CA TRP A 92 17.50 -13.31 7.30
C TRP A 92 18.85 -13.27 6.58
N SER A 93 18.83 -13.54 5.27
CA SER A 93 20.03 -13.44 4.41
C SER A 93 20.31 -12.01 3.92
N MET A 94 19.41 -11.08 4.20
CA MET A 94 19.51 -9.65 3.85
C MET A 94 18.72 -8.81 4.86
N ASP A 95 18.87 -7.49 4.82
CA ASP A 95 18.07 -6.59 5.65
C ASP A 95 16.58 -6.76 5.36
N PRO A 96 15.74 -7.08 6.35
CA PRO A 96 14.28 -7.24 6.21
C PRO A 96 13.56 -6.01 5.64
N LEU A 97 14.14 -4.83 5.71
CA LEU A 97 13.58 -3.58 5.18
C LEU A 97 14.25 -3.12 3.87
N SER A 98 15.15 -3.92 3.29
CA SER A 98 15.90 -3.50 2.08
C SER A 98 15.01 -3.22 0.87
N GLY A 99 13.94 -3.99 0.70
CA GLY A 99 13.14 -3.96 -0.54
C GLY A 99 13.99 -4.34 -1.76
N GLU A 100 14.94 -5.26 -1.58
CA GLU A 100 15.81 -5.72 -2.67
C GLU A 100 15.04 -6.52 -3.69
N VAL A 101 15.27 -6.22 -4.98
CA VAL A 101 14.75 -7.03 -6.09
C VAL A 101 15.88 -7.85 -6.66
N ARG A 102 15.75 -9.16 -6.60
CA ARG A 102 16.71 -10.11 -7.13
C ARG A 102 15.97 -11.29 -7.78
N ASP A 103 16.41 -11.69 -8.97
CA ASP A 103 15.84 -12.81 -9.73
C ASP A 103 14.32 -12.70 -9.92
N GLY A 104 13.80 -11.48 -10.17
CA GLY A 104 12.38 -11.20 -10.38
C GLY A 104 11.51 -11.29 -9.11
N ARG A 105 12.13 -11.29 -7.91
CA ARG A 105 11.42 -11.35 -6.62
C ARG A 105 11.78 -10.15 -5.75
N LEU A 106 10.78 -9.64 -5.05
CA LEU A 106 10.94 -8.60 -4.01
C LEU A 106 11.17 -9.26 -2.65
N TYR A 107 12.30 -8.95 -2.03
CA TYR A 107 12.68 -9.47 -0.72
C TYR A 107 12.56 -8.39 0.34
N ALA A 108 11.63 -8.56 1.27
CA ALA A 108 11.48 -7.73 2.47
C ALA A 108 10.43 -8.35 3.42
N ARG A 109 10.44 -7.96 4.71
CA ARG A 109 9.32 -8.18 5.60
C ARG A 109 8.12 -7.36 5.11
N GLY A 110 6.95 -7.99 4.98
CA GLY A 110 5.74 -7.35 4.46
C GLY A 110 5.65 -7.28 2.93
N SER A 111 6.61 -7.86 2.17
CA SER A 111 6.52 -7.90 0.71
C SER A 111 5.34 -8.76 0.22
N ALA A 112 5.05 -9.87 0.89
CA ALA A 112 3.90 -10.72 0.62
C ALA A 112 2.72 -10.40 1.55
N ASP A 113 2.97 -10.09 2.80
CA ASP A 113 1.98 -9.85 3.86
C ASP A 113 2.28 -8.54 4.61
N MET A 114 1.60 -7.40 4.22
CA MET A 114 0.95 -7.31 2.92
C MET A 114 1.17 -5.94 2.27
N LYS A 115 2.30 -5.25 2.62
CA LYS A 115 2.66 -3.95 2.01
C LYS A 115 2.89 -4.04 0.50
N GLY A 116 3.22 -5.23 -0.03
CA GLY A 116 3.26 -5.45 -1.48
C GLY A 116 1.90 -5.22 -2.14
N PHE A 117 0.83 -5.79 -1.59
CA PHE A 117 -0.54 -5.55 -2.04
C PHE A 117 -0.94 -4.08 -1.91
N ILE A 118 -0.64 -3.45 -0.76
CA ILE A 118 -0.92 -2.01 -0.54
C ILE A 118 -0.20 -1.17 -1.59
N GLY A 119 1.06 -1.49 -1.89
CA GLY A 119 1.83 -0.80 -2.92
C GLY A 119 1.20 -0.92 -4.30
N LEU A 120 0.76 -2.12 -4.69
CA LEU A 120 0.04 -2.35 -5.94
C LEU A 120 -1.26 -1.54 -5.98
N ALA A 121 -2.10 -1.63 -4.94
CA ALA A 121 -3.36 -0.90 -4.88
C ALA A 121 -3.16 0.63 -4.96
N THR A 122 -2.14 1.15 -4.26
CA THR A 122 -1.80 2.58 -4.25
C THR A 122 -1.30 3.04 -5.62
N SER A 123 -0.48 2.23 -6.30
CA SER A 123 0.05 2.56 -7.63
C SER A 123 -1.04 2.70 -8.69
N GLN A 124 -2.14 1.97 -8.54
CA GLN A 124 -3.26 1.97 -9.47
C GLN A 124 -4.28 3.10 -9.21
N ALA A 125 -4.09 3.92 -8.18
CA ALA A 125 -5.08 4.94 -7.79
C ALA A 125 -5.41 5.91 -8.94
N ARG A 126 -4.41 6.34 -9.72
CA ARG A 126 -4.60 7.17 -10.91
C ARG A 126 -5.43 6.46 -11.97
N ASP A 127 -5.08 5.21 -12.27
CA ASP A 127 -5.75 4.45 -13.32
C ASP A 127 -7.22 4.18 -12.94
N PHE A 128 -7.53 3.96 -11.67
CA PHE A 128 -8.92 3.85 -11.17
C PHE A 128 -9.70 5.16 -11.30
N LEU A 129 -9.05 6.32 -11.11
CA LEU A 129 -9.68 7.63 -11.29
C LEU A 129 -9.95 7.95 -12.76
N GLU A 130 -9.02 7.57 -13.65
CA GLU A 130 -9.11 7.82 -15.09
C GLU A 130 -10.02 6.82 -15.81
N ALA A 131 -10.16 5.61 -15.26
CA ALA A 131 -11.09 4.61 -15.77
C ALA A 131 -12.53 4.98 -15.44
N ASP A 132 -13.40 5.08 -16.44
CA ASP A 132 -14.83 5.38 -16.20
C ASP A 132 -15.58 4.15 -15.66
N LEU A 133 -15.20 3.73 -14.44
CA LEU A 133 -15.79 2.58 -13.77
C LEU A 133 -17.23 2.90 -13.33
N PRO A 134 -18.16 1.94 -13.41
CA PRO A 134 -19.54 2.14 -12.95
C PRO A 134 -19.68 2.13 -11.41
N PHE A 135 -18.61 1.88 -10.68
CA PHE A 135 -18.53 1.80 -9.22
C PHE A 135 -17.31 2.54 -8.67
N ALA A 136 -17.33 2.89 -7.40
CA ALA A 136 -16.19 3.46 -6.72
C ALA A 136 -15.17 2.38 -6.33
N VAL A 137 -13.88 2.75 -6.26
CA VAL A 137 -12.84 1.92 -5.63
C VAL A 137 -12.44 2.58 -4.32
N HIS A 138 -12.53 1.83 -3.23
CA HIS A 138 -12.13 2.29 -1.91
C HIS A 138 -10.81 1.64 -1.52
N LEU A 139 -9.89 2.44 -1.00
CA LEU A 139 -8.69 1.96 -0.33
C LEU A 139 -8.92 2.03 1.16
N ALA A 140 -8.75 0.90 1.87
CA ALA A 140 -8.92 0.80 3.31
C ALA A 140 -7.70 0.12 3.92
N PHE A 141 -6.83 0.91 4.56
CA PHE A 141 -5.59 0.41 5.15
C PHE A 141 -5.59 0.59 6.66
N SER A 142 -5.36 -0.51 7.37
CA SER A 142 -5.43 -0.59 8.83
C SER A 142 -4.07 -0.84 9.48
N TYR A 143 -4.03 -0.75 10.80
CA TYR A 143 -2.93 -1.17 11.68
C TYR A 143 -3.38 -2.33 12.58
N ASP A 144 -2.41 -3.00 13.22
CA ASP A 144 -2.59 -4.03 14.27
C ASP A 144 -3.38 -5.27 13.85
N GLU A 145 -3.31 -5.67 12.59
CA GLU A 145 -3.89 -6.93 12.15
C GLU A 145 -3.11 -8.12 12.71
N GLU A 146 -1.79 -8.01 12.75
CA GLU A 146 -0.87 -9.09 13.15
C GLU A 146 -0.81 -9.35 14.68
N VAL A 147 -1.49 -8.52 15.47
CA VAL A 147 -1.56 -8.68 16.94
C VAL A 147 -2.96 -9.03 17.43
N GLY A 148 -3.95 -9.13 16.54
CA GLY A 148 -5.26 -9.74 16.63
C GLY A 148 -6.14 -9.36 17.81
#